data_fd6ab1ec490ecd7f5c055cf51bba2850
#
_entry.id   fd6ab1ec490ecd7f5c055cf51bba2850
#
_cell.length_a   1.000
_cell.length_b   1.000
_cell.length_c   1.000
_cell.angle_alpha   90.00
_cell.angle_beta   90.00
_cell.angle_gamma   90.00
#
_symmetry.space_group_name_H-M   'P 1'
#
loop_
_entity.id
_entity.type
_entity.pdbx_description
1 polymer ?
#
loop_
_entity_poly.entity_id
_entity_poly.type
_entity_poly.pdbx_seq_one_letter_code
_entity_poly.pdbx_strand_id
1 'polypeptide(L)'
;MHALTMLARWDHSLTSAEIADSLASNPVLVRRILGSLRDAGLVCSTEGRGGGWSLARAPREITLYDAYTAVEAGPVLSRHAHPPSDACEVGRHMQNVLDAEFRDAEQAMQERLGRTTIAHLLRQILAAERAFAAQTS
;
A
#
# COMPACT_ATOMS: atom_id res chain seq x y z
N MET A 1 1.38 3.68 0.05
CA MET A 1 2.85 3.70 0.23
C MET A 1 3.37 5.10 0.50
N HIS A 2 3.21 6.08 -0.40
CA HIS A 2 3.76 7.44 -0.28
C HIS A 2 3.39 8.10 1.06
N ALA A 3 2.10 8.14 1.43
CA ALA A 3 1.65 8.71 2.69
C ALA A 3 2.35 8.09 3.93
N LEU A 4 2.47 6.76 3.97
CA LEU A 4 3.16 6.06 5.06
C LEU A 4 4.65 6.43 5.14
N THR A 5 5.30 6.58 3.99
CA THR A 5 6.70 6.99 3.92
C THR A 5 6.91 8.44 4.37
N MET A 6 5.97 9.34 4.02
CA MET A 6 5.96 10.70 4.54
C MET A 6 5.83 10.72 6.07
N LEU A 7 4.85 9.97 6.61
CA LEU A 7 4.65 9.88 8.06
C LEU A 7 5.85 9.25 8.79
N ALA A 8 6.61 8.39 8.12
CA ALA A 8 7.85 7.83 8.66
C ALA A 8 9.02 8.81 8.61
N ARG A 9 8.98 9.82 7.72
CA ARG A 9 10.06 10.80 7.53
C ARG A 9 10.08 11.90 8.57
N TRP A 10 8.89 12.28 9.06
CA TRP A 10 8.71 13.44 9.94
C TRP A 10 8.35 13.01 11.37
N ASP A 11 8.94 13.67 12.37
CA ASP A 11 8.68 13.41 13.79
C ASP A 11 7.39 14.07 14.33
N HIS A 12 6.52 14.56 13.43
CA HIS A 12 5.29 15.22 13.82
C HIS A 12 4.14 14.74 12.94
N SER A 13 2.92 14.96 13.43
CA SER A 13 1.71 14.65 12.68
C SER A 13 1.58 15.52 11.44
N LEU A 14 1.14 14.92 10.32
CA LEU A 14 0.86 15.63 9.08
C LEU A 14 -0.65 15.73 8.87
N THR A 15 -1.11 16.87 8.38
CA THR A 15 -2.51 17.05 8.00
C THR A 15 -2.82 16.33 6.67
N SER A 16 -4.10 16.04 6.44
CA SER A 16 -4.53 15.48 5.15
C SER A 16 -4.20 16.40 3.97
N ALA A 17 -4.17 17.72 4.20
CA ALA A 17 -3.83 18.71 3.17
C ALA A 17 -2.34 18.61 2.80
N GLU A 18 -1.43 18.57 3.78
CA GLU A 18 0.01 18.41 3.52
C GLU A 18 0.33 17.12 2.78
N ILE A 19 -0.35 16.01 3.15
CA ILE A 19 -0.19 14.73 2.45
C ILE A 19 -0.75 14.83 1.02
N ALA A 20 -1.91 15.48 0.83
CA ALA A 20 -2.52 15.65 -0.48
C ALA A 20 -1.67 16.51 -1.41
N ASP A 21 -1.07 17.58 -0.89
CA ASP A 21 -0.17 18.45 -1.64
C ASP A 21 1.06 17.69 -2.15
N SER A 22 1.68 16.90 -1.28
CA SER A 22 2.83 16.06 -1.66
C SER A 22 2.48 14.98 -2.68
N LEU A 23 1.26 14.46 -2.63
CA LEU A 23 0.74 13.46 -3.57
C LEU A 23 0.23 14.10 -4.88
N ALA A 24 0.15 15.42 -4.98
CA ALA A 24 -0.56 16.14 -6.04
C ALA A 24 -1.98 15.56 -6.27
N SER A 25 -2.69 15.27 -5.17
CA SER A 25 -3.94 14.51 -5.17
C SER A 25 -5.07 15.27 -4.45
N ASN A 26 -6.29 14.78 -4.64
CA ASN A 26 -7.48 15.34 -4.01
C ASN A 26 -7.50 14.99 -2.49
N PRO A 27 -7.67 15.98 -1.59
CA PRO A 27 -7.74 15.75 -0.14
C PRO A 27 -8.83 14.77 0.30
N VAL A 28 -9.95 14.70 -0.42
CA VAL A 28 -11.04 13.75 -0.12
C VAL A 28 -10.59 12.30 -0.34
N LEU A 29 -9.91 12.05 -1.46
CA LEU A 29 -9.33 10.73 -1.76
C LEU A 29 -8.27 10.36 -0.73
N VAL A 30 -7.40 11.31 -0.37
CA VAL A 30 -6.35 11.11 0.64
C VAL A 30 -6.95 10.73 2.00
N ARG A 31 -8.01 11.44 2.45
CA ARG A 31 -8.70 11.08 3.70
C ARG A 31 -9.30 9.68 3.67
N ARG A 32 -9.87 9.27 2.53
CA ARG A 32 -10.42 7.91 2.36
C ARG A 32 -9.32 6.85 2.49
N ILE A 33 -8.18 7.07 1.84
CA ILE A 33 -7.02 6.17 1.92
C ILE A 33 -6.47 6.12 3.36
N LEU A 34 -6.31 7.27 4.00
CA LEU A 34 -5.86 7.35 5.39
C LEU A 34 -6.85 6.67 6.34
N GLY A 35 -8.16 6.75 6.08
CA GLY A 35 -9.19 6.00 6.79
C GLY A 35 -8.98 4.50 6.69
N SER A 36 -8.77 3.97 5.49
CA SER A 36 -8.47 2.54 5.29
C SER A 36 -7.18 2.10 5.99
N LEU A 37 -6.14 2.92 5.94
CA LEU A 37 -4.89 2.65 6.65
C LEU A 37 -5.06 2.67 8.18
N ARG A 38 -5.92 3.55 8.71
CA ARG A 38 -6.27 3.60 10.14
C ARG A 38 -7.04 2.36 10.56
N ASP A 39 -8.03 1.96 9.79
CA ASP A 39 -8.84 0.78 10.06
C ASP A 39 -8.00 -0.51 10.05
N ALA A 40 -6.92 -0.52 9.28
CA ALA A 40 -5.90 -1.57 9.28
C ALA A 40 -4.84 -1.43 10.40
N GLY A 41 -4.94 -0.40 11.25
CA GLY A 41 -3.99 -0.18 12.34
C GLY A 41 -2.59 0.28 11.94
N LEU A 42 -2.44 0.86 10.76
CA LEU A 42 -1.15 1.35 10.25
C LEU A 42 -0.90 2.82 10.57
N VAL A 43 -1.95 3.62 10.69
CA VAL A 43 -1.90 5.02 11.06
C VAL A 43 -2.93 5.33 12.14
N CYS A 44 -2.73 6.43 12.85
CA CYS A 44 -3.70 7.01 13.76
C CYS A 44 -3.88 8.49 13.47
N SER A 45 -5.00 9.05 13.91
CA SER A 45 -5.31 10.46 13.78
C SER A 45 -5.52 11.07 15.18
N THR A 46 -5.03 12.30 15.36
CA THR A 46 -5.24 13.11 16.54
C THR A 46 -6.02 14.36 16.14
N GLU A 47 -7.07 14.66 16.86
CA GLU A 47 -7.89 15.86 16.64
C GLU A 47 -7.32 17.07 17.38
N GLY A 48 -7.77 18.27 16.98
CA GLY A 48 -7.45 19.52 17.64
C GLY A 48 -6.21 20.24 17.07
N ARG A 49 -5.78 21.26 17.78
CA ARG A 49 -4.65 22.10 17.40
C ARG A 49 -3.35 21.27 17.46
N GLY A 50 -2.59 21.23 16.35
CA GLY A 50 -1.40 20.40 16.23
C GLY A 50 -1.68 18.91 15.96
N GLY A 51 -2.96 18.57 15.76
CA GLY A 51 -3.39 17.23 15.36
C GLY A 51 -3.06 16.91 13.90
N GLY A 52 -3.35 15.70 13.50
CA GLY A 52 -3.10 15.18 12.16
C GLY A 52 -2.94 13.68 12.19
N TRP A 53 -2.24 13.17 11.18
CA TRP A 53 -1.98 11.74 11.00
C TRP A 53 -0.54 11.40 11.38
N SER A 54 -0.38 10.25 12.01
CA SER A 54 0.93 9.68 12.36
C SER A 54 0.89 8.16 12.21
N LEU A 55 2.07 7.51 12.19
CA LEU A 55 2.13 6.05 12.18
C LEU A 55 1.65 5.48 13.52
N ALA A 56 0.84 4.44 13.48
CA ALA A 56 0.39 3.68 14.66
C ALA A 56 1.39 2.59 15.07
N ARG A 57 2.31 2.22 14.18
CA ARG A 57 3.34 1.20 14.36
C ARG A 57 4.68 1.73 13.87
N ALA A 58 5.77 1.17 14.37
CA ALA A 58 7.11 1.54 13.90
C ALA A 58 7.25 1.27 12.38
N PRO A 59 7.92 2.15 11.61
CA PRO A 59 8.06 1.97 10.16
C PRO A 59 8.73 0.65 9.74
N ARG A 60 9.55 0.07 10.62
CA ARG A 60 10.19 -1.25 10.40
C ARG A 60 9.21 -2.43 10.54
N GLU A 61 8.04 -2.20 11.13
CA GLU A 61 6.99 -3.20 11.38
C GLU A 61 5.84 -3.12 10.36
N ILE A 62 5.86 -2.12 9.48
CA ILE A 62 4.87 -1.94 8.43
C ILE A 62 5.50 -2.39 7.10
N THR A 63 4.98 -3.45 6.54
CA THR A 63 5.43 -3.98 5.24
C THR A 63 4.68 -3.32 4.07
N LEU A 64 5.23 -3.46 2.86
CA LEU A 64 4.50 -3.04 1.66
C LEU A 64 3.23 -3.88 1.46
N TYR A 65 3.23 -5.13 1.91
CA TYR A 65 2.04 -5.97 1.86
C TYR A 65 0.94 -5.46 2.80
N ASP A 66 1.26 -5.08 4.05
CA ASP A 66 0.30 -4.46 4.97
C ASP A 66 -0.36 -3.22 4.34
N ALA A 67 0.46 -2.35 3.75
CA ALA A 67 -0.02 -1.13 3.10
C ALA A 67 -0.86 -1.41 1.84
N TYR A 68 -0.53 -2.46 1.10
CA TYR A 68 -1.28 -2.89 -0.07
C TYR A 68 -2.66 -3.41 0.33
N THR A 69 -2.72 -4.37 1.24
CA THR A 69 -3.98 -4.99 1.69
C THR A 69 -4.91 -4.04 2.43
N ALA A 70 -4.36 -3.01 3.08
CA ALA A 70 -5.16 -1.98 3.76
C ALA A 70 -6.00 -1.13 2.78
N VAL A 71 -5.56 -0.98 1.55
CA VAL A 71 -6.20 -0.11 0.53
C VAL A 71 -6.97 -0.93 -0.51
N GLU A 72 -6.45 -2.10 -0.87
CA GLU A 72 -7.05 -2.98 -1.86
C GLU A 72 -7.92 -4.04 -1.18
N ALA A 73 -9.21 -3.99 -1.42
CA ALA A 73 -10.16 -4.95 -0.90
C ALA A 73 -10.50 -6.00 -1.99
N GLY A 74 -9.70 -7.06 -2.07
CA GLY A 74 -10.02 -8.17 -2.96
C GLY A 74 -8.81 -8.86 -3.59
N PRO A 75 -9.02 -9.96 -4.30
CA PRO A 75 -7.95 -10.67 -4.99
C PRO A 75 -7.39 -9.82 -6.14
N VAL A 76 -6.07 -9.89 -6.32
CA VAL A 76 -5.35 -9.18 -7.41
C VAL A 76 -5.78 -9.69 -8.77
N LEU A 77 -6.02 -11.01 -8.84
CA LEU A 77 -6.41 -11.70 -10.05
C LEU A 77 -7.87 -12.15 -9.90
N SER A 78 -8.75 -11.55 -10.69
CA SER A 78 -10.17 -11.84 -10.63
C SER A 78 -10.56 -12.90 -11.68
N ARG A 79 -11.50 -13.76 -11.29
CA ARG A 79 -12.16 -14.72 -12.18
C ARG A 79 -13.01 -14.00 -13.22
N HIS A 80 -13.25 -14.65 -14.34
CA HIS A 80 -14.26 -14.21 -15.30
C HIS A 80 -15.64 -14.10 -14.63
N ALA A 81 -16.37 -13.05 -14.95
CA ALA A 81 -17.70 -12.79 -14.39
C ALA A 81 -18.73 -13.88 -14.75
N HIS A 82 -18.49 -14.63 -15.82
CA HIS A 82 -19.37 -15.70 -16.28
C HIS A 82 -18.60 -17.04 -16.31
N PRO A 83 -19.13 -18.11 -15.73
CA PRO A 83 -18.53 -19.42 -15.83
C PRO A 83 -18.50 -19.88 -17.30
N PRO A 84 -17.40 -20.49 -17.76
CA PRO A 84 -17.33 -21.07 -19.08
C PRO A 84 -18.30 -22.27 -19.21
N SER A 85 -18.64 -22.64 -20.44
CA SER A 85 -19.55 -23.73 -20.72
C SER A 85 -19.02 -25.07 -20.21
N ASP A 86 -19.83 -25.80 -19.45
CA ASP A 86 -19.51 -27.14 -18.96
C ASP A 86 -19.50 -28.20 -20.09
N ALA A 87 -20.07 -27.88 -21.26
CA ALA A 87 -20.02 -28.74 -22.43
C ALA A 87 -18.64 -28.79 -23.11
N CYS A 88 -17.78 -27.81 -22.82
CA CYS A 88 -16.42 -27.75 -23.32
C CYS A 88 -15.44 -28.33 -22.30
N GLU A 89 -14.60 -29.28 -22.70
CA GLU A 89 -13.58 -29.90 -21.84
C GLU A 89 -12.65 -28.84 -21.24
N VAL A 90 -12.18 -27.88 -22.03
CA VAL A 90 -11.37 -26.77 -21.58
C VAL A 90 -12.15 -25.89 -20.58
N GLY A 91 -13.40 -25.56 -20.89
CA GLY A 91 -14.26 -24.74 -20.04
C GLY A 91 -14.48 -25.35 -18.65
N ARG A 92 -14.69 -26.66 -18.58
CA ARG A 92 -14.90 -27.37 -17.30
C ARG A 92 -13.73 -27.31 -16.35
N HIS A 93 -12.50 -27.28 -16.86
CA HIS A 93 -11.30 -27.37 -16.03
C HIS A 93 -10.50 -26.07 -15.93
N MET A 94 -10.70 -25.13 -16.84
CA MET A 94 -9.92 -23.89 -16.93
C MET A 94 -9.91 -23.10 -15.62
N GLN A 95 -11.08 -22.93 -14.98
CA GLN A 95 -11.16 -22.15 -13.75
C GLN A 95 -10.36 -22.79 -12.62
N ASN A 96 -10.43 -24.11 -12.44
CA ASN A 96 -9.69 -24.78 -11.38
C ASN A 96 -8.19 -24.71 -11.57
N VAL A 97 -7.73 -24.82 -12.82
CA VAL A 97 -6.30 -24.70 -13.16
C VAL A 97 -5.82 -23.26 -12.93
N LEU A 98 -6.55 -22.26 -13.43
CA LEU A 98 -6.22 -20.86 -13.22
C LEU A 98 -6.26 -20.44 -11.76
N ASP A 99 -7.20 -20.95 -10.97
CA ASP A 99 -7.28 -20.66 -9.55
C ASP A 99 -6.05 -21.12 -8.76
N ALA A 100 -5.44 -22.24 -9.15
CA ALA A 100 -4.20 -22.69 -8.56
C ALA A 100 -3.04 -21.74 -8.90
N GLU A 101 -2.88 -21.41 -10.18
CA GLU A 101 -1.85 -20.49 -10.66
C GLU A 101 -2.00 -19.08 -10.04
N PHE A 102 -3.23 -18.59 -9.91
CA PHE A 102 -3.51 -17.29 -9.31
C PHE A 102 -3.19 -17.26 -7.81
N ARG A 103 -3.52 -18.32 -7.06
CA ARG A 103 -3.15 -18.43 -5.65
C ARG A 103 -1.63 -18.43 -5.46
N ASP A 104 -0.91 -19.15 -6.27
CA ASP A 104 0.56 -19.23 -6.21
C ASP A 104 1.19 -17.88 -6.53
N ALA A 105 0.66 -17.16 -7.53
CA ALA A 105 1.10 -15.81 -7.88
C ALA A 105 0.81 -14.80 -6.75
N GLU A 106 -0.37 -14.84 -6.15
CA GLU A 106 -0.75 -14.00 -5.00
C GLU A 106 0.14 -14.29 -3.79
N GLN A 107 0.43 -15.55 -3.50
CA GLN A 107 1.33 -15.93 -2.42
C GLN A 107 2.76 -15.40 -2.68
N ALA A 108 3.28 -15.54 -3.87
CA ALA A 108 4.60 -15.02 -4.24
C ALA A 108 4.67 -13.49 -4.09
N MET A 109 3.61 -12.78 -4.46
CA MET A 109 3.47 -11.33 -4.26
C MET A 109 3.46 -10.97 -2.77
N GLN A 110 2.65 -11.67 -1.97
CA GLN A 110 2.58 -11.50 -0.52
C GLN A 110 3.97 -11.66 0.13
N GLU A 111 4.66 -12.74 -0.19
CA GLU A 111 6.00 -12.99 0.32
C GLU A 111 6.99 -11.90 -0.08
N ARG A 112 6.95 -11.47 -1.33
CA ARG A 112 7.86 -10.44 -1.84
C ARG A 112 7.62 -9.08 -1.20
N LEU A 113 6.36 -8.63 -1.12
CA LEU A 113 5.98 -7.36 -0.50
C LEU A 113 6.12 -7.38 1.02
N GLY A 114 5.95 -8.54 1.65
CA GLY A 114 6.14 -8.73 3.08
C GLY A 114 7.60 -8.60 3.55
N ARG A 115 8.56 -8.72 2.65
CA ARG A 115 9.99 -8.55 2.96
C ARG A 115 10.48 -7.11 2.94
N THR A 116 9.70 -6.19 2.40
CA THR A 116 10.07 -4.78 2.28
C THR A 116 9.22 -3.93 3.22
N THR A 117 9.85 -3.19 4.10
CA THR A 117 9.19 -2.32 5.09
C THR A 117 9.19 -0.86 4.66
N ILE A 118 8.31 -0.06 5.26
CA ILE A 118 8.30 1.40 5.07
C ILE A 118 9.64 2.01 5.48
N ALA A 119 10.29 1.51 6.54
CA ALA A 119 11.61 1.96 6.94
C ALA A 119 12.68 1.68 5.86
N HIS A 120 12.59 0.53 5.19
CA HIS A 120 13.49 0.20 4.08
C HIS A 120 13.28 1.14 2.89
N LEU A 121 12.02 1.36 2.52
CA LEU A 121 11.64 2.27 1.43
C LEU A 121 12.13 3.70 1.69
N LEU A 122 11.93 4.21 2.91
CA LEU A 122 12.41 5.53 3.31
C LEU A 122 13.93 5.65 3.19
N ARG A 123 14.70 4.64 3.65
CA ARG A 123 16.16 4.65 3.50
C ARG A 123 16.61 4.73 2.04
N GLN A 124 15.95 4.00 1.14
CA GLN A 124 16.24 4.04 -0.29
C GLN A 124 15.96 5.42 -0.89
N ILE A 125 14.84 6.04 -0.52
CA ILE A 125 14.46 7.39 -0.99
C ILE A 125 15.49 8.43 -0.50
N LEU A 126 15.88 8.38 0.77
CA LEU A 126 16.85 9.31 1.32
C LEU A 126 18.28 9.12 0.73
N ALA A 127 18.62 7.89 0.35
CA ALA A 127 19.88 7.63 -0.36
C ALA A 127 19.85 8.20 -1.79
N ALA A 128 18.75 8.03 -2.49
CA ALA A 128 18.55 8.59 -3.83
C ALA A 128 18.56 10.12 -3.83
N GLU A 129 17.95 10.74 -2.83
CA GLU A 129 17.94 12.20 -2.67
C GLU A 129 19.35 12.77 -2.44
N ARG A 130 20.13 12.11 -1.58
CA ARG A 130 21.55 12.52 -1.38
C ARG A 130 22.38 12.40 -2.66
N ALA A 131 22.17 11.35 -3.45
CA ALA A 131 22.85 11.18 -4.73
C ALA A 131 22.47 12.27 -5.74
N PHE A 132 21.18 12.62 -5.79
CA PHE A 132 20.67 13.68 -6.64
C PHE A 132 21.25 15.04 -6.25
N ALA A 133 21.24 15.40 -4.96
CA ALA A 133 21.81 16.64 -4.46
C ALA A 133 23.31 16.77 -4.77
N ALA A 134 24.05 15.66 -4.68
CA ALA A 134 25.50 15.64 -5.00
C ALA A 134 25.80 15.84 -6.50
N GLN A 135 24.87 15.52 -7.40
CA GLN A 135 25.00 15.73 -8.84
C GLN A 135 24.63 17.15 -9.28
N THR A 136 23.87 17.86 -8.45
CA THR A 136 23.34 19.20 -8.77
C THR A 136 24.16 20.33 -8.13
N SER A 137 25.09 19.97 -7.28
CA SER A 137 26.06 20.87 -6.65
C SER A 137 27.36 20.93 -7.43
#